data_a2c12d9a452d9bb7125cfbabb7fe5e15
#
_entry.id   a2c12d9a452d9bb7125cfbabb7fe5e15
#
_cell.length_a   1.000
_cell.length_b   1.000
_cell.length_c   1.000
_cell.angle_alpha   90.00
_cell.angle_beta   90.00
_cell.angle_gamma   90.00
#
_symmetry.space_group_name_H-M   'P 1'
#
loop_
_entity.id
_entity.type
_entity.pdbx_description
1 polymer ?
#
loop_
_entity_poly.entity_id
_entity_poly.type
_entity_poly.pdbx_seq_one_letter_code
_entity_poly.pdbx_strand_id
1 'polypeptide(L)'
;MRFDDSDIAAVYRAIFERRDMRHFTPAPVDPAVLARLLRAAHHAPSVGFMQPWRFIRITDPALRTAIHALVEAERCATADALGERQDEFMRLKVEGVRECGELLVVALADGRERHVFGRRTLPEMDLASAACAIQNMWLAARAEGLGMGWVSLFDVDALRALLRMPDGAKPIAVLCVGHVDAFYAKPMLEQERWAARMPIEACLFENGWDDPASTDADGSHPSPAEATAEADADAATNIDADAASTSTTSIDGSPERIA
;
A
#
# COMPACT_ATOMS: atom_id res chain seq x y z
N MET A 1 28.34 -1.76 2.23
CA MET A 1 28.26 -1.93 3.70
C MET A 1 26.86 -2.44 4.02
N ARG A 2 26.74 -3.56 4.76
CA ARG A 2 25.46 -4.13 5.20
C ARG A 2 25.02 -3.37 6.48
N PHE A 3 23.72 -3.14 6.64
CA PHE A 3 23.14 -2.64 7.90
C PHE A 3 23.28 -3.70 9.00
N ASP A 4 23.14 -3.31 10.26
CA ASP A 4 23.06 -4.26 11.35
C ASP A 4 21.73 -5.04 11.33
N ASP A 5 21.67 -6.13 12.10
CA ASP A 5 20.52 -7.03 12.05
C ASP A 5 19.24 -6.38 12.61
N SER A 6 19.35 -5.41 13.53
CA SER A 6 18.19 -4.69 14.06
C SER A 6 17.60 -3.73 13.04
N ASP A 7 18.45 -3.04 12.28
CA ASP A 7 18.04 -2.16 11.19
C ASP A 7 17.39 -2.96 10.05
N ILE A 8 17.97 -4.11 9.69
CA ILE A 8 17.40 -5.03 8.70
C ILE A 8 16.01 -5.48 9.15
N ALA A 9 15.87 -5.95 10.39
CA ALA A 9 14.60 -6.39 10.94
C ALA A 9 13.55 -5.27 10.94
N ALA A 10 13.93 -4.02 11.25
CA ALA A 10 13.03 -2.87 11.22
C ALA A 10 12.50 -2.58 9.81
N VAL A 11 13.36 -2.66 8.79
CA VAL A 11 12.96 -2.47 7.39
C VAL A 11 11.93 -3.54 6.96
N TYR A 12 12.24 -4.82 7.17
CA TYR A 12 11.31 -5.91 6.81
C TYR A 12 10.01 -5.83 7.59
N ARG A 13 10.04 -5.48 8.87
CA ARG A 13 8.84 -5.27 9.67
C ARG A 13 7.96 -4.17 9.09
N ALA A 14 8.53 -3.03 8.70
CA ALA A 14 7.77 -1.96 8.06
C ALA A 14 7.11 -2.44 6.75
N ILE A 15 7.83 -3.23 5.94
CA ILE A 15 7.31 -3.78 4.68
C ILE A 15 6.16 -4.77 4.93
N PHE A 16 6.35 -5.75 5.81
CA PHE A 16 5.40 -6.83 6.02
C PHE A 16 4.16 -6.41 6.81
N GLU A 17 4.32 -5.45 7.75
CA GLU A 17 3.22 -4.97 8.60
C GLU A 17 2.53 -3.71 8.07
N ARG A 18 3.00 -3.11 6.97
CA ARG A 18 2.28 -2.01 6.32
C ARG A 18 0.89 -2.48 5.87
N ARG A 19 -0.12 -1.65 6.17
CA ARG A 19 -1.51 -1.89 5.74
C ARG A 19 -2.05 -0.66 5.02
N ASP A 20 -2.96 -0.89 4.08
CA ASP A 20 -3.80 0.14 3.46
C ASP A 20 -4.94 0.46 4.42
N MET A 21 -4.76 1.53 5.22
CA MET A 21 -5.68 1.88 6.29
C MET A 21 -6.84 2.72 5.78
N ARG A 22 -8.05 2.45 6.31
CA ARG A 22 -9.28 3.17 5.97
C ARG A 22 -9.97 3.78 7.19
N HIS A 23 -9.65 3.32 8.39
CA HIS A 23 -10.17 3.82 9.64
C HIS A 23 -9.09 4.63 10.35
N PHE A 24 -9.39 5.90 10.59
CA PHE A 24 -8.48 6.84 11.23
C PHE A 24 -9.13 7.44 12.47
N THR A 25 -8.31 7.86 13.42
CA THR A 25 -8.74 8.71 14.52
C THR A 25 -8.61 10.18 14.12
N PRO A 26 -9.40 11.09 14.72
CA PRO A 26 -9.36 12.52 14.36
C PRO A 26 -8.12 13.26 14.91
N ALA A 27 -7.17 12.55 15.51
CA ALA A 27 -5.97 13.14 16.05
C ALA A 27 -5.11 13.79 14.95
N PRO A 28 -4.60 15.02 15.15
CA PRO A 28 -3.76 15.70 14.18
C PRO A 28 -2.41 15.00 14.05
N VAL A 29 -1.84 15.01 12.84
CA VAL A 29 -0.48 14.55 12.58
C VAL A 29 0.49 15.68 12.92
N ASP A 30 1.55 15.39 13.68
CA ASP A 30 2.62 16.35 13.97
C ASP A 30 3.24 16.85 12.65
N PRO A 31 3.32 18.17 12.41
CA PRO A 31 3.93 18.74 11.22
C PRO A 31 5.37 18.29 10.98
N ALA A 32 6.15 18.03 12.04
CA ALA A 32 7.52 17.51 11.90
C ALA A 32 7.52 16.05 11.38
N VAL A 33 6.55 15.23 11.78
CA VAL A 33 6.35 13.88 11.25
C VAL A 33 5.96 13.96 9.78
N LEU A 34 4.94 14.77 9.43
CA LEU A 34 4.54 14.96 8.04
C LEU A 34 5.73 15.40 7.15
N ALA A 35 6.57 16.31 7.64
CA ALA A 35 7.76 16.75 6.92
C ALA A 35 8.76 15.58 6.69
N ARG A 36 8.92 14.67 7.66
CA ARG A 36 9.76 13.46 7.47
C ARG A 36 9.17 12.51 6.43
N LEU A 37 7.84 12.32 6.44
CA LEU A 37 7.15 11.49 5.46
C LEU A 37 7.31 12.03 4.03
N LEU A 38 7.13 13.34 3.84
CA LEU A 38 7.34 13.99 2.54
C LEU A 38 8.81 13.90 2.09
N ARG A 39 9.75 14.01 3.01
CA ARG A 39 11.18 13.83 2.71
C ARG A 39 11.48 12.39 2.29
N ALA A 40 10.91 11.39 2.97
CA ALA A 40 11.05 9.99 2.59
C ALA A 40 10.52 9.73 1.18
N ALA A 41 9.34 10.28 0.85
CA ALA A 41 8.78 10.23 -0.50
C ALA A 41 9.73 10.85 -1.53
N HIS A 42 10.28 12.00 -1.24
CA HIS A 42 11.17 12.73 -2.16
C HIS A 42 12.52 12.03 -2.41
N HIS A 43 12.94 11.11 -1.55
CA HIS A 43 14.13 10.28 -1.74
C HIS A 43 13.90 9.04 -2.60
N ALA A 44 12.70 8.86 -3.16
CA ALA A 44 12.43 7.77 -4.07
C ALA A 44 13.27 7.87 -5.36
N PRO A 45 13.65 6.74 -5.97
CA PRO A 45 14.23 6.74 -7.31
C PRO A 45 13.20 7.23 -8.32
N SER A 46 13.67 7.80 -9.42
CA SER A 46 12.80 8.18 -10.52
C SER A 46 13.50 8.00 -11.87
N VAL A 47 12.72 7.66 -12.89
CA VAL A 47 13.20 7.52 -14.26
C VAL A 47 13.92 8.79 -14.70
N GLY A 48 15.15 8.67 -15.20
CA GLY A 48 15.95 9.81 -15.64
C GLY A 48 16.12 10.91 -14.58
N PHE A 49 16.03 10.57 -13.29
CA PHE A 49 16.02 11.53 -12.16
C PHE A 49 14.96 12.63 -12.29
N MET A 50 13.83 12.32 -12.89
CA MET A 50 12.78 13.25 -13.29
C MET A 50 11.97 13.83 -12.12
N GLN A 51 11.80 13.06 -11.02
CA GLN A 51 11.01 13.46 -9.85
C GLN A 51 9.61 14.00 -10.23
N PRO A 52 8.78 13.16 -10.88
CA PRO A 52 7.55 13.61 -11.52
C PRO A 52 6.43 13.95 -10.55
N TRP A 53 6.56 13.63 -9.28
CA TRP A 53 5.53 13.79 -8.25
C TRP A 53 5.35 15.23 -7.82
N ARG A 54 4.09 15.60 -7.54
CA ARG A 54 3.69 16.81 -6.83
C ARG A 54 2.74 16.39 -5.71
N PHE A 55 2.95 16.94 -4.52
CA PHE A 55 2.10 16.70 -3.36
C PHE A 55 1.30 17.96 -3.07
N ILE A 56 -0.04 17.84 -3.05
CA ILE A 56 -0.96 18.91 -2.72
C ILE A 56 -1.59 18.57 -1.37
N ARG A 57 -1.26 19.33 -0.33
CA ARG A 57 -1.85 19.17 1.00
C ARG A 57 -3.21 19.85 1.02
N ILE A 58 -4.24 19.14 1.44
CA ILE A 58 -5.62 19.63 1.53
C ILE A 58 -5.90 20.02 2.98
N THR A 59 -5.86 21.31 3.25
CA THR A 59 -6.15 21.88 4.59
C THR A 59 -7.52 22.53 4.66
N ASP A 60 -8.13 22.86 3.51
CA ASP A 60 -9.46 23.45 3.42
C ASP A 60 -10.54 22.36 3.60
N PRO A 61 -11.42 22.46 4.61
CA PRO A 61 -12.50 21.52 4.82
C PRO A 61 -13.50 21.44 3.66
N ALA A 62 -13.72 22.55 2.92
CA ALA A 62 -14.61 22.56 1.77
C ALA A 62 -14.02 21.75 0.62
N LEU A 63 -12.71 21.88 0.33
CA LEU A 63 -12.02 21.04 -0.64
C LEU A 63 -12.00 19.57 -0.22
N ARG A 64 -11.78 19.25 1.07
CA ARG A 64 -11.86 17.87 1.58
C ARG A 64 -13.24 17.27 1.33
N THR A 65 -14.31 18.03 1.59
CA THR A 65 -15.69 17.60 1.32
C THR A 65 -15.94 17.37 -0.17
N ALA A 66 -15.45 18.26 -1.03
CA ALA A 66 -15.59 18.13 -2.48
C ALA A 66 -14.82 16.90 -3.01
N ILE A 67 -13.59 16.65 -2.52
CA ILE A 67 -12.83 15.44 -2.88
C ILE A 67 -13.57 14.17 -2.43
N HIS A 68 -14.12 14.16 -1.21
CA HIS A 68 -14.93 13.03 -0.75
C HIS A 68 -16.14 12.78 -1.67
N ALA A 69 -16.82 13.84 -2.13
CA ALA A 69 -17.94 13.69 -3.06
C ALA A 69 -17.53 13.08 -4.41
N LEU A 70 -16.33 13.43 -4.94
CA LEU A 70 -15.79 12.78 -6.13
C LEU A 70 -15.49 11.30 -5.89
N VAL A 71 -14.94 10.96 -4.72
CA VAL A 71 -14.67 9.56 -4.35
C VAL A 71 -15.96 8.75 -4.26
N GLU A 72 -16.99 9.28 -3.62
CA GLU A 72 -18.29 8.59 -3.50
C GLU A 72 -19.00 8.45 -4.86
N ALA A 73 -18.91 9.43 -5.75
CA ALA A 73 -19.45 9.33 -7.10
C ALA A 73 -18.78 8.18 -7.87
N GLU A 74 -17.46 8.09 -7.83
CA GLU A 74 -16.72 7.00 -8.49
C GLU A 74 -16.94 5.65 -7.81
N ARG A 75 -17.12 5.62 -6.48
CA ARG A 75 -17.48 4.40 -5.75
C ARG A 75 -18.82 3.83 -6.25
N CYS A 76 -19.82 4.69 -6.45
CA CYS A 76 -21.10 4.25 -7.00
C CYS A 76 -20.96 3.74 -8.43
N ALA A 77 -20.25 4.47 -9.30
CA ALA A 77 -19.99 4.05 -10.68
C ALA A 77 -19.22 2.73 -10.76
N THR A 78 -18.23 2.53 -9.89
CA THR A 78 -17.48 1.26 -9.77
C THR A 78 -18.40 0.13 -9.30
N ALA A 79 -19.29 0.37 -8.34
CA ALA A 79 -20.26 -0.61 -7.87
C ALA A 79 -21.20 -1.07 -9.00
N ASP A 80 -21.72 -0.13 -9.78
CA ASP A 80 -22.57 -0.43 -10.94
C ASP A 80 -21.81 -1.27 -11.99
N ALA A 81 -20.52 -0.99 -12.22
CA ALA A 81 -19.68 -1.73 -13.15
C ALA A 81 -19.35 -3.17 -12.67
N LEU A 82 -19.39 -3.43 -11.36
CA LEU A 82 -19.12 -4.75 -10.77
C LEU A 82 -20.31 -5.73 -10.85
N GLY A 83 -21.49 -5.26 -11.24
CA GLY A 83 -22.68 -6.09 -11.45
C GLY A 83 -23.04 -6.93 -10.22
N GLU A 84 -22.93 -8.25 -10.31
CA GLU A 84 -23.33 -9.16 -9.22
C GLU A 84 -22.54 -8.97 -7.92
N ARG A 85 -21.34 -8.37 -7.98
CA ARG A 85 -20.51 -8.06 -6.79
C ARG A 85 -20.74 -6.67 -6.22
N GLN A 86 -21.75 -5.92 -6.72
CA GLN A 86 -22.05 -4.56 -6.28
C GLN A 86 -22.26 -4.48 -4.77
N ASP A 87 -23.13 -5.32 -4.21
CA ASP A 87 -23.45 -5.31 -2.78
C ASP A 87 -22.24 -5.68 -1.90
N GLU A 88 -21.39 -6.59 -2.38
CA GLU A 88 -20.15 -6.96 -1.71
C GLU A 88 -19.18 -5.76 -1.66
N PHE A 89 -18.99 -5.08 -2.79
CA PHE A 89 -18.13 -3.90 -2.89
C PHE A 89 -18.65 -2.74 -2.03
N MET A 90 -19.95 -2.48 -2.02
CA MET A 90 -20.54 -1.39 -1.25
C MET A 90 -20.44 -1.59 0.27
N ARG A 91 -20.19 -2.80 0.75
CA ARG A 91 -19.90 -3.07 2.17
C ARG A 91 -18.45 -2.71 2.56
N LEU A 92 -17.53 -2.64 1.60
CA LEU A 92 -16.13 -2.30 1.87
C LEU A 92 -15.99 -0.81 2.21
N LYS A 93 -15.20 -0.50 3.23
CA LYS A 93 -14.75 0.86 3.46
C LYS A 93 -13.52 1.15 2.59
N VAL A 94 -13.72 1.89 1.50
CA VAL A 94 -12.70 2.11 0.46
C VAL A 94 -11.91 3.40 0.62
N GLU A 95 -12.28 4.26 1.59
CA GLU A 95 -11.66 5.56 1.80
C GLU A 95 -11.62 5.95 3.29
N GLY A 96 -10.82 6.95 3.63
CA GLY A 96 -10.72 7.57 4.95
C GLY A 96 -10.57 9.10 4.84
N VAL A 97 -11.12 9.68 3.76
CA VAL A 97 -10.93 11.09 3.39
C VAL A 97 -11.43 12.04 4.47
N ARG A 98 -12.54 11.70 5.15
CA ARG A 98 -13.12 12.57 6.16
C ARG A 98 -12.43 12.48 7.51
N GLU A 99 -11.91 11.29 7.87
CA GLU A 99 -11.44 10.98 9.22
C GLU A 99 -9.93 11.17 9.38
N CYS A 100 -9.13 11.07 8.30
CA CYS A 100 -7.68 11.15 8.40
C CYS A 100 -7.18 12.51 8.88
N GLY A 101 -6.09 12.52 9.63
CA GLY A 101 -5.47 13.76 10.13
C GLY A 101 -4.93 14.64 9.01
N GLU A 102 -4.28 14.04 8.01
CA GLU A 102 -3.73 14.71 6.84
C GLU A 102 -4.27 14.11 5.54
N LEU A 103 -4.63 14.96 4.59
CA LEU A 103 -5.08 14.58 3.26
C LEU A 103 -4.13 15.17 2.23
N LEU A 104 -3.54 14.30 1.40
CA LEU A 104 -2.63 14.68 0.33
C LEU A 104 -3.17 14.19 -1.01
N VAL A 105 -3.13 15.02 -2.04
CA VAL A 105 -3.32 14.56 -3.42
C VAL A 105 -1.95 14.49 -4.07
N VAL A 106 -1.63 13.34 -4.66
CA VAL A 106 -0.40 13.16 -5.43
C VAL A 106 -0.74 13.25 -6.91
N ALA A 107 -0.01 14.10 -7.61
CA ALA A 107 -0.15 14.27 -9.04
C ALA A 107 1.20 14.09 -9.75
N LEU A 108 1.14 13.64 -10.99
CA LEU A 108 2.24 13.75 -11.92
C LEU A 108 2.30 15.19 -12.43
N ALA A 109 3.52 15.74 -12.48
CA ALA A 109 3.77 17.09 -13.02
C ALA A 109 3.36 17.18 -14.51
N ASP A 110 3.12 18.36 -14.98
CA ASP A 110 3.02 18.68 -16.42
C ASP A 110 4.37 18.60 -17.12
N GLY A 111 4.37 18.67 -18.44
CA GLY A 111 5.56 18.73 -19.29
C GLY A 111 6.51 17.52 -19.17
N ARG A 112 6.00 16.36 -18.76
CA ARG A 112 6.77 15.11 -18.61
C ARG A 112 7.32 14.59 -19.93
N GLU A 113 6.68 14.94 -21.03
CA GLU A 113 7.04 14.56 -22.42
C GLU A 113 8.46 15.03 -22.80
N ARG A 114 8.97 16.06 -22.13
CA ARG A 114 10.34 16.58 -22.32
C ARG A 114 11.43 15.63 -21.82
N HIS A 115 11.07 14.71 -20.93
CA HIS A 115 11.98 13.72 -20.39
C HIS A 115 12.02 12.47 -21.27
N VAL A 116 13.14 12.27 -21.95
CA VAL A 116 13.32 11.16 -22.92
C VAL A 116 14.01 9.97 -22.28
N PHE A 117 15.00 10.23 -21.38
CA PHE A 117 15.83 9.20 -20.78
C PHE A 117 15.00 8.23 -19.93
N GLY A 118 15.00 6.95 -20.36
CA GLY A 118 14.26 5.88 -19.71
C GLY A 118 12.74 5.90 -19.92
N ARG A 119 12.18 6.97 -20.51
CA ARG A 119 10.76 7.15 -20.72
C ARG A 119 10.33 7.00 -22.19
N ARG A 120 11.28 7.03 -23.14
CA ARG A 120 10.98 7.03 -24.56
C ARG A 120 10.14 5.84 -25.02
N THR A 121 10.41 4.66 -24.50
CA THR A 121 9.71 3.40 -24.83
C THR A 121 8.68 3.00 -23.78
N LEU A 122 8.78 3.55 -22.58
CA LEU A 122 7.92 3.24 -21.43
C LEU A 122 7.48 4.56 -20.75
N PRO A 123 6.50 5.28 -21.32
CA PRO A 123 6.01 6.54 -20.76
C PRO A 123 5.48 6.39 -19.33
N GLU A 124 4.98 5.21 -18.97
CA GLU A 124 4.42 4.84 -17.66
C GLU A 124 5.46 4.88 -16.54
N MET A 125 6.76 4.98 -16.86
CA MET A 125 7.82 5.06 -15.85
C MET A 125 7.75 6.34 -15.01
N ASP A 126 7.02 7.37 -15.44
CA ASP A 126 6.69 8.52 -14.61
C ASP A 126 5.71 8.15 -13.48
N LEU A 127 4.69 7.37 -13.80
CA LEU A 127 3.75 6.82 -12.81
C LEU A 127 4.45 5.86 -11.85
N ALA A 128 5.25 4.93 -12.38
CA ALA A 128 6.04 4.01 -11.55
C ALA A 128 6.96 4.74 -10.57
N SER A 129 7.61 5.83 -11.02
CA SER A 129 8.45 6.68 -10.17
C SER A 129 7.64 7.33 -9.03
N ALA A 130 6.45 7.85 -9.33
CA ALA A 130 5.59 8.44 -8.31
C ALA A 130 5.04 7.38 -7.34
N ALA A 131 4.77 6.17 -7.81
CA ALA A 131 4.39 5.04 -6.96
C ALA A 131 5.51 4.67 -5.96
N CYS A 132 6.79 4.68 -6.38
CA CYS A 132 7.92 4.52 -5.47
C CYS A 132 7.95 5.60 -4.38
N ALA A 133 7.66 6.86 -4.74
CA ALA A 133 7.61 7.95 -3.76
C ALA A 133 6.47 7.74 -2.74
N ILE A 134 5.29 7.33 -3.20
CA ILE A 134 4.17 6.98 -2.31
C ILE A 134 4.53 5.81 -1.41
N GLN A 135 5.16 4.76 -1.94
CA GLN A 135 5.58 3.59 -1.15
C GLN A 135 6.62 3.96 -0.08
N ASN A 136 7.61 4.81 -0.40
CA ASN A 136 8.56 5.29 0.61
C ASN A 136 7.85 6.04 1.75
N MET A 137 6.89 6.93 1.41
CA MET A 137 6.07 7.63 2.41
C MET A 137 5.29 6.64 3.27
N TRP A 138 4.75 5.59 2.67
CA TRP A 138 3.93 4.61 3.35
C TRP A 138 4.73 3.77 4.36
N LEU A 139 5.94 3.34 3.97
CA LEU A 139 6.84 2.63 4.88
C LEU A 139 7.29 3.52 6.03
N ALA A 140 7.62 4.78 5.74
CA ALA A 140 7.95 5.77 6.76
C ALA A 140 6.77 6.03 7.70
N ALA A 141 5.55 6.18 7.19
CA ALA A 141 4.35 6.34 8.01
C ALA A 141 4.16 5.14 8.95
N ARG A 142 4.32 3.89 8.44
CA ARG A 142 4.25 2.69 9.27
C ARG A 142 5.31 2.68 10.37
N ALA A 143 6.53 3.10 10.07
CA ALA A 143 7.61 3.20 11.05
C ALA A 143 7.33 4.26 12.14
N GLU A 144 6.67 5.37 11.79
CA GLU A 144 6.23 6.42 12.72
C GLU A 144 4.92 6.06 13.45
N GLY A 145 4.36 4.86 13.24
CA GLY A 145 3.11 4.44 13.86
C GLY A 145 1.85 5.06 13.26
N LEU A 146 1.94 5.68 12.08
CA LEU A 146 0.82 6.28 11.36
C LEU A 146 0.25 5.31 10.32
N GLY A 147 -1.07 5.28 10.23
CA GLY A 147 -1.79 4.66 9.13
C GLY A 147 -1.71 5.52 7.88
N MET A 148 -1.68 4.87 6.72
CA MET A 148 -1.82 5.53 5.43
C MET A 148 -2.71 4.69 4.53
N GLY A 149 -3.57 5.36 3.75
CA GLY A 149 -4.43 4.75 2.75
C GLY A 149 -4.27 5.43 1.40
N TRP A 150 -4.30 4.64 0.32
CA TRP A 150 -4.27 5.13 -1.05
C TRP A 150 -5.65 4.94 -1.68
N VAL A 151 -6.30 6.05 -2.05
CA VAL A 151 -7.57 6.07 -2.76
C VAL A 151 -7.31 6.48 -4.21
N SER A 152 -7.75 5.64 -5.15
CA SER A 152 -7.72 5.89 -6.59
C SER A 152 -9.12 5.95 -7.23
N LEU A 153 -10.17 5.92 -6.41
CA LEU A 153 -11.56 6.03 -6.82
C LEU A 153 -11.92 7.51 -6.95
N PHE A 154 -11.71 8.09 -8.10
CA PHE A 154 -12.12 9.47 -8.45
C PHE A 154 -11.99 9.68 -9.96
N ASP A 155 -12.81 10.58 -10.51
CA ASP A 155 -12.63 11.07 -11.87
C ASP A 155 -11.39 11.99 -11.93
N VAL A 156 -10.45 11.65 -12.81
CA VAL A 156 -9.14 12.31 -12.94
C VAL A 156 -9.29 13.77 -13.36
N ASP A 157 -10.18 14.04 -14.32
CA ASP A 157 -10.36 15.39 -14.85
C ASP A 157 -11.13 16.28 -13.89
N ALA A 158 -12.13 15.74 -13.21
CA ALA A 158 -12.86 16.45 -12.17
C ALA A 158 -11.93 16.84 -10.99
N LEU A 159 -11.08 15.92 -10.52
CA LEU A 159 -10.12 16.22 -9.44
C LEU A 159 -9.05 17.22 -9.90
N ARG A 160 -8.57 17.11 -11.14
CA ARG A 160 -7.65 18.09 -11.74
C ARG A 160 -8.27 19.49 -11.77
N ALA A 161 -9.51 19.60 -12.23
CA ALA A 161 -10.24 20.86 -12.30
C ALA A 161 -10.51 21.46 -10.91
N LEU A 162 -10.98 20.63 -9.95
CA LEU A 162 -11.24 21.05 -8.57
C LEU A 162 -10.00 21.68 -7.92
N LEU A 163 -8.83 21.08 -8.14
CA LEU A 163 -7.56 21.55 -7.57
C LEU A 163 -6.80 22.53 -8.48
N ARG A 164 -7.41 22.96 -9.58
CA ARG A 164 -6.83 23.92 -10.54
C ARG A 164 -5.43 23.52 -10.99
N MET A 165 -5.24 22.23 -11.24
CA MET A 165 -3.97 21.73 -11.75
C MET A 165 -3.74 22.17 -13.18
N PRO A 166 -2.48 22.43 -13.59
CA PRO A 166 -2.18 22.80 -14.98
C PRO A 166 -2.53 21.69 -15.96
N ASP A 167 -2.72 22.06 -17.23
CA ASP A 167 -2.88 21.09 -18.30
C ASP A 167 -1.66 20.17 -18.38
N GLY A 168 -1.90 18.87 -18.60
CA GLY A 168 -0.86 17.83 -18.58
C GLY A 168 -0.50 17.29 -17.21
N ALA A 169 -0.84 17.96 -16.10
CA ALA A 169 -0.75 17.37 -14.78
C ALA A 169 -1.85 16.30 -14.59
N LYS A 170 -1.54 15.22 -13.88
CA LYS A 170 -2.46 14.10 -13.69
C LYS A 170 -2.50 13.68 -12.23
N PRO A 171 -3.61 13.86 -11.51
CA PRO A 171 -3.77 13.28 -10.18
C PRO A 171 -3.78 11.74 -10.27
N ILE A 172 -3.07 11.07 -9.36
CA ILE A 172 -2.91 9.61 -9.35
C ILE A 172 -3.31 8.97 -8.03
N ALA A 173 -3.40 9.76 -6.96
CA ALA A 173 -3.73 9.25 -5.64
C ALA A 173 -4.31 10.35 -4.75
N VAL A 174 -5.28 9.96 -3.91
CA VAL A 174 -5.66 10.68 -2.71
C VAL A 174 -5.14 9.86 -1.53
N LEU A 175 -4.20 10.41 -0.77
CA LEU A 175 -3.57 9.75 0.35
C LEU A 175 -4.17 10.26 1.66
N CYS A 176 -4.75 9.34 2.42
CA CYS A 176 -5.21 9.56 3.78
C CYS A 176 -4.09 9.16 4.73
N VAL A 177 -3.61 10.07 5.58
CA VAL A 177 -2.54 9.82 6.55
C VAL A 177 -3.04 10.23 7.94
N GLY A 178 -2.82 9.40 8.96
CA GLY A 178 -3.28 9.73 10.30
C GLY A 178 -3.05 8.65 11.33
N HIS A 179 -3.44 8.95 12.55
CA HIS A 179 -3.43 7.99 13.64
C HIS A 179 -4.52 6.94 13.45
N VAL A 180 -4.27 5.74 13.92
CA VAL A 180 -5.20 4.60 13.89
C VAL A 180 -5.23 3.95 15.27
N ASP A 181 -6.38 3.38 15.64
CA ASP A 181 -6.48 2.67 16.92
C ASP A 181 -5.64 1.38 16.91
N ALA A 182 -5.63 0.68 15.78
CA ALA A 182 -4.80 -0.50 15.54
C ALA A 182 -4.58 -0.69 14.03
N PHE A 183 -3.45 -1.31 13.68
CA PHE A 183 -3.24 -1.77 12.30
C PHE A 183 -4.01 -3.07 12.07
N TYR A 184 -4.53 -3.26 10.87
CA TYR A 184 -5.18 -4.51 10.49
C TYR A 184 -4.18 -5.68 10.58
N ALA A 185 -4.60 -6.82 11.13
CA ALA A 185 -3.77 -8.01 11.23
C ALA A 185 -3.36 -8.55 9.85
N LYS A 186 -4.30 -8.54 8.89
CA LYS A 186 -4.10 -8.89 7.48
C LYS A 186 -4.53 -7.72 6.57
N PRO A 187 -4.20 -7.73 5.27
CA PRO A 187 -4.78 -6.80 4.30
C PRO A 187 -6.31 -6.78 4.40
N MET A 188 -6.92 -5.59 4.38
CA MET A 188 -8.38 -5.47 4.59
C MET A 188 -9.18 -6.30 3.56
N LEU A 189 -8.80 -6.27 2.29
CA LEU A 189 -9.48 -7.05 1.24
C LEU A 189 -9.37 -8.56 1.45
N GLU A 190 -8.30 -9.03 2.10
CA GLU A 190 -8.15 -10.43 2.50
C GLU A 190 -9.03 -10.76 3.70
N GLN A 191 -9.12 -9.86 4.71
CA GLN A 191 -10.03 -10.02 5.85
C GLN A 191 -11.50 -10.06 5.42
N GLU A 192 -11.87 -9.21 4.45
CA GLU A 192 -13.22 -9.15 3.88
C GLU A 192 -13.48 -10.25 2.82
N ARG A 193 -12.53 -11.15 2.60
CA ARG A 193 -12.60 -12.24 1.61
C ARG A 193 -12.86 -11.76 0.18
N TRP A 194 -12.47 -10.53 -0.13
CA TRP A 194 -12.55 -9.97 -1.49
C TRP A 194 -11.55 -10.59 -2.43
N ALA A 195 -10.32 -10.81 -1.96
CA ALA A 195 -9.21 -11.43 -2.67
C ALA A 195 -8.19 -12.00 -1.69
N ALA A 196 -7.37 -12.94 -2.13
CA ALA A 196 -6.25 -13.50 -1.38
C ALA A 196 -4.91 -13.05 -2.00
N ARG A 197 -3.83 -13.07 -1.19
CA ARG A 197 -2.48 -12.85 -1.70
C ARG A 197 -2.06 -14.03 -2.56
N MET A 198 -1.59 -13.72 -3.77
CA MET A 198 -1.00 -14.72 -4.66
C MET A 198 0.31 -15.27 -4.07
N PRO A 199 0.59 -16.58 -4.14
CA PRO A 199 1.89 -17.15 -3.77
C PRO A 199 3.03 -16.53 -4.59
N ILE A 200 4.21 -16.40 -3.97
CA ILE A 200 5.36 -15.78 -4.67
C ILE A 200 5.81 -16.61 -5.87
N GLU A 201 5.64 -17.91 -5.82
CA GLU A 201 5.97 -18.87 -6.87
C GLU A 201 5.18 -18.60 -8.17
N ALA A 202 3.93 -18.11 -8.03
CA ALA A 202 3.11 -17.68 -9.16
C ALA A 202 3.52 -16.32 -9.77
N CYS A 203 4.47 -15.62 -9.15
CA CYS A 203 4.97 -14.32 -9.60
C CYS A 203 6.43 -14.37 -10.08
N LEU A 204 7.09 -15.53 -9.98
CA LEU A 204 8.51 -15.70 -10.32
C LEU A 204 8.68 -16.67 -11.49
N PHE A 205 9.24 -16.19 -12.56
CA PHE A 205 9.56 -16.98 -13.75
C PHE A 205 11.06 -16.89 -14.04
N GLU A 206 11.68 -17.98 -14.54
CA GLU A 206 13.08 -18.01 -14.91
C GLU A 206 13.24 -17.99 -16.43
N ASN A 207 14.03 -17.06 -16.96
CA ASN A 207 14.41 -16.93 -18.35
C ASN A 207 13.28 -16.66 -19.36
N GLY A 208 11.99 -16.75 -18.97
CA GLY A 208 10.83 -16.52 -19.83
C GLY A 208 9.56 -16.38 -19.02
N TRP A 209 8.45 -16.04 -19.66
CA TRP A 209 7.12 -15.95 -19.04
C TRP A 209 6.40 -17.32 -19.04
N ASP A 210 6.89 -18.29 -19.80
CA ASP A 210 6.27 -19.61 -19.93
C ASP A 210 6.44 -20.40 -18.62
N ASP A 211 5.34 -20.69 -17.96
CA ASP A 211 5.31 -21.58 -16.82
C ASP A 211 5.35 -23.04 -17.32
N PRO A 212 6.42 -23.81 -17.05
CA PRO A 212 6.48 -25.21 -17.43
C PRO A 212 5.40 -26.08 -16.75
N ALA A 213 4.73 -25.60 -15.71
CA ALA A 213 3.61 -26.28 -15.06
C ALA A 213 2.24 -25.95 -15.70
N SER A 214 2.14 -24.93 -16.55
CA SER A 214 0.87 -24.52 -17.20
C SER A 214 0.57 -25.22 -18.51
N THR A 215 1.38 -26.20 -18.94
CA THR A 215 1.11 -27.03 -20.13
C THR A 215 0.17 -28.20 -19.85
N ASP A 216 -0.80 -28.04 -18.95
CA ASP A 216 -1.96 -28.89 -18.96
C ASP A 216 -2.90 -28.48 -20.10
N ALA A 217 -3.21 -29.46 -20.95
CA ALA A 217 -3.74 -29.35 -22.30
C ALA A 217 -5.19 -28.84 -22.42
N ASP A 218 -5.60 -27.90 -21.57
CA ASP A 218 -6.96 -27.31 -21.63
C ASP A 218 -7.01 -25.85 -21.17
N GLY A 219 -6.58 -24.94 -21.95
CA GLY A 219 -6.65 -23.46 -21.93
C GLY A 219 -7.55 -22.71 -20.91
N SER A 220 -7.87 -23.28 -19.78
CA SER A 220 -8.64 -22.67 -18.72
C SER A 220 -7.74 -22.23 -17.58
N HIS A 221 -7.59 -20.92 -17.41
CA HIS A 221 -7.03 -20.36 -16.19
C HIS A 221 -7.95 -20.72 -15.01
N PRO A 222 -7.43 -21.24 -13.88
CA PRO A 222 -8.25 -21.47 -12.69
C PRO A 222 -8.87 -20.15 -12.25
N SER A 223 -10.17 -20.20 -11.97
CA SER A 223 -10.92 -19.08 -11.38
C SER A 223 -10.30 -18.71 -10.03
N PRO A 224 -10.26 -17.41 -9.64
CA PRO A 224 -9.78 -16.99 -8.33
C PRO A 224 -10.44 -17.68 -7.13
N ALA A 225 -11.60 -18.32 -7.33
CA ALA A 225 -12.31 -19.05 -6.28
C ALA A 225 -11.74 -20.46 -6.01
N GLU A 226 -11.01 -21.06 -6.94
CA GLU A 226 -10.43 -22.40 -6.77
C GLU A 226 -9.07 -22.37 -6.07
N ALA A 227 -8.32 -21.26 -6.20
CA ALA A 227 -7.02 -21.07 -5.53
C ALA A 227 -7.15 -20.90 -3.98
N THR A 228 -8.36 -20.68 -3.45
CA THR A 228 -8.57 -20.50 -2.01
C THR A 228 -8.69 -21.80 -1.22
N ALA A 229 -8.97 -22.91 -1.88
CA ALA A 229 -9.20 -24.20 -1.19
C ALA A 229 -7.89 -24.95 -0.85
N GLU A 230 -6.82 -24.74 -1.64
CA GLU A 230 -5.51 -25.40 -1.40
C GLU A 230 -4.62 -24.62 -0.42
N ALA A 231 -4.74 -23.28 -0.36
CA ALA A 231 -3.93 -22.45 0.53
C ALA A 231 -4.26 -22.61 2.02
N ASP A 232 -5.48 -23.04 2.36
CA ASP A 232 -5.90 -23.28 3.76
C ASP A 232 -5.38 -24.63 4.30
N ALA A 233 -4.99 -25.56 3.45
CA ALA A 233 -4.44 -26.87 3.87
C ALA A 233 -2.95 -26.80 4.25
N ASP A 234 -2.16 -25.94 3.60
CA ASP A 234 -0.71 -25.81 3.87
C ASP A 234 -0.41 -24.89 5.05
N ALA A 235 -1.31 -23.95 5.39
CA ALA A 235 -1.14 -23.08 6.55
C ALA A 235 -1.30 -23.82 7.89
N ALA A 236 -1.99 -24.96 7.92
CA ALA A 236 -2.20 -25.75 9.13
C ALA A 236 -1.02 -26.65 9.49
N THR A 237 -0.14 -26.98 8.53
CA THR A 237 0.99 -27.89 8.74
C THR A 237 2.29 -27.22 9.17
N ASN A 238 2.42 -25.89 9.02
CA ASN A 238 3.65 -25.16 9.35
C ASN A 238 3.67 -24.51 10.74
N ILE A 239 2.61 -24.60 11.54
CA ILE A 239 2.58 -24.01 12.90
C ILE A 239 3.15 -24.96 13.96
N ASP A 240 3.22 -26.27 13.70
CA ASP A 240 3.69 -27.27 14.68
C ASP A 240 5.21 -27.55 14.64
N ALA A 241 5.96 -27.01 13.71
CA ALA A 241 7.40 -27.30 13.57
C ALA A 241 8.32 -26.36 14.39
N ASP A 242 7.84 -25.20 14.84
CA ASP A 242 8.67 -24.18 15.53
C ASP A 242 8.50 -24.18 17.07
N ALA A 243 7.63 -25.02 17.62
CA ALA A 243 7.37 -25.10 19.05
C ALA A 243 8.22 -26.16 19.80
N ALA A 244 9.07 -26.92 19.10
CA ALA A 244 9.78 -28.09 19.68
C ALA A 244 11.27 -27.85 20.02
N SER A 245 11.82 -26.65 19.94
CA SER A 245 13.28 -26.43 20.16
C SER A 245 13.63 -25.41 21.25
N THR A 246 12.84 -25.33 22.33
CA THR A 246 13.31 -24.64 23.55
C THR A 246 12.89 -25.39 24.81
N SER A 247 13.64 -26.42 25.15
CA SER A 247 13.69 -26.90 26.55
C SER A 247 15.03 -27.57 26.83
N THR A 248 15.54 -27.19 27.98
CA THR A 248 16.64 -27.77 28.77
C THR A 248 18.00 -27.09 28.68
N THR A 249 18.21 -26.14 29.60
CA THR A 249 19.47 -26.12 30.37
C THR A 249 19.13 -25.71 31.81
N SER A 250 19.01 -26.69 32.67
CA SER A 250 19.02 -26.56 34.13
C SER A 250 20.43 -26.19 34.58
N ILE A 251 20.58 -25.13 35.36
CA ILE A 251 21.76 -24.88 36.16
C ILE A 251 21.31 -24.83 37.64
N ASP A 252 21.69 -25.86 38.33
CA ASP A 252 21.72 -26.02 39.79
C ASP A 252 22.82 -25.10 40.38
N GLY A 253 22.56 -24.47 41.52
CA GLY A 253 23.54 -23.63 42.19
C GLY A 253 22.99 -22.97 43.45
N SER A 254 23.01 -23.69 44.54
CA SER A 254 22.68 -23.26 45.91
C SER A 254 23.48 -22.05 46.43
N PRO A 255 22.98 -21.36 47.47
CA PRO A 255 23.53 -20.09 47.93
C PRO A 255 24.61 -20.28 49.00
N GLU A 256 25.71 -19.54 48.91
CA GLU A 256 26.60 -19.30 50.04
C GLU A 256 26.41 -17.89 50.59
N ARG A 257 26.19 -17.86 51.91
CA ARG A 257 26.32 -16.70 52.82
C ARG A 257 27.82 -16.39 52.98
N ILE A 258 28.14 -15.14 53.22
CA ILE A 258 29.01 -14.62 54.28
C ILE A 258 29.37 -13.14 53.99
N ALA A 259 29.14 -12.36 55.03
CA ALA A 259 29.66 -11.18 55.70
C ALA A 259 29.36 -9.85 55.07
#